data_f7d633d36ae4c5a5d88b369e1c947772
#
_entry.id   f7d633d36ae4c5a5d88b369e1c947772
#
_cell.length_a   1.000
_cell.length_b   1.000
_cell.length_c   1.000
_cell.angle_alpha   90.00
_cell.angle_beta   90.00
_cell.angle_gamma   90.00
#
_symmetry.space_group_name_H-M   'P 1'
#
loop_
_entity.id
_entity.type
_entity.pdbx_description
1 polymer ?
#
loop_
_entity_poly.entity_id
_entity_poly.type
_entity_poly.pdbx_seq_one_letter_code
_entity_poly.pdbx_strand_id
1 'polypeptide(L)'
;MKLRLLSGALCTAVALGFAHPALSAEKAQDFVNKAAEGGIFEVESSKIVQGKVKDQAVNDFAQKMITDHGAANAKLQSIAGEQKLEIPAEMDAMHKSDLEALKSANGSADQSYVKMQQDAHADAVKLFQDYAADGDNAELKAFAQQTLPTLKMHQEMIEKIASG
;
A
#
# COMPACT_ATOMS: atom_id res chain seq x y z
N MET A 1 -36.05 -50.53 -50.87
CA MET A 1 -35.58 -49.14 -50.68
C MET A 1 -35.41 -48.88 -49.17
N LYS A 2 -34.18 -48.94 -48.66
CA LYS A 2 -33.90 -48.83 -47.21
C LYS A 2 -33.31 -47.46 -46.90
N LEU A 3 -34.03 -46.64 -46.17
CA LEU A 3 -33.63 -45.31 -45.71
C LEU A 3 -32.82 -45.47 -44.43
N ARG A 4 -31.56 -45.08 -44.44
CA ARG A 4 -30.71 -45.05 -43.26
C ARG A 4 -30.72 -43.60 -42.67
N LEU A 5 -31.27 -43.47 -41.48
CA LEU A 5 -31.18 -42.26 -40.67
C LEU A 5 -29.81 -42.24 -39.98
N LEU A 6 -29.02 -41.22 -40.31
CA LEU A 6 -27.78 -40.88 -39.60
C LEU A 6 -28.14 -39.92 -38.46
N SER A 7 -28.08 -40.40 -37.23
CA SER A 7 -28.14 -39.55 -36.04
C SER A 7 -26.76 -38.96 -35.75
N GLY A 8 -26.62 -37.66 -36.01
CA GLY A 8 -25.46 -36.88 -35.60
C GLY A 8 -25.62 -36.45 -34.16
N ALA A 9 -24.80 -36.96 -33.25
CA ALA A 9 -24.69 -36.49 -31.89
C ALA A 9 -23.81 -35.24 -31.86
N LEU A 10 -24.39 -34.09 -31.55
CA LEU A 10 -23.69 -32.81 -31.33
C LEU A 10 -23.21 -32.79 -29.88
N CYS A 11 -21.93 -33.07 -29.65
CA CYS A 11 -21.30 -32.87 -28.35
C CYS A 11 -20.95 -31.39 -28.17
N THR A 12 -21.79 -30.67 -27.47
CA THR A 12 -21.46 -29.34 -26.97
C THR A 12 -20.53 -29.46 -25.76
N ALA A 13 -19.24 -29.19 -25.94
CA ALA A 13 -18.30 -29.06 -24.86
C ALA A 13 -18.53 -27.71 -24.18
N VAL A 14 -19.16 -27.74 -23.01
CA VAL A 14 -19.22 -26.56 -22.12
C VAL A 14 -17.86 -26.47 -21.43
N ALA A 15 -17.01 -25.51 -21.88
CA ALA A 15 -15.82 -25.15 -21.17
C ALA A 15 -16.23 -24.30 -19.94
N LEU A 16 -16.33 -24.95 -18.78
CA LEU A 16 -16.39 -24.28 -17.50
C LEU A 16 -15.02 -23.62 -17.26
N GLY A 17 -14.92 -22.31 -17.50
CA GLY A 17 -13.80 -21.49 -17.08
C GLY A 17 -13.77 -21.45 -15.55
N PHE A 18 -12.89 -22.22 -14.94
CA PHE A 18 -12.58 -22.08 -13.52
C PHE A 18 -11.83 -20.75 -13.34
N ALA A 19 -12.55 -19.70 -12.95
CA ALA A 19 -11.92 -18.54 -12.37
C ALA A 19 -11.09 -19.02 -11.16
N HIS A 20 -9.80 -18.69 -11.12
CA HIS A 20 -8.89 -19.07 -10.04
C HIS A 20 -9.03 -18.06 -8.90
N PRO A 21 -9.91 -18.25 -7.92
CA PRO A 21 -10.09 -17.28 -6.82
C PRO A 21 -8.86 -17.20 -5.89
N ALA A 22 -8.02 -18.24 -5.89
CA ALA A 22 -6.87 -18.31 -4.99
C ALA A 22 -5.75 -17.30 -5.32
N LEU A 23 -5.41 -17.13 -6.61
CA LEU A 23 -4.39 -16.16 -7.04
C LEU A 23 -4.82 -14.70 -6.80
N SER A 24 -6.12 -14.43 -6.90
CA SER A 24 -6.72 -13.13 -6.63
C SER A 24 -6.61 -12.77 -5.14
N ALA A 25 -7.01 -13.70 -4.26
CA ALA A 25 -6.92 -13.46 -2.82
C ALA A 25 -5.48 -13.25 -2.33
N GLU A 26 -4.48 -13.93 -2.93
CA GLU A 26 -3.07 -13.78 -2.59
C GLU A 26 -2.53 -12.39 -2.96
N LYS A 27 -2.86 -11.87 -4.15
CA LYS A 27 -2.46 -10.51 -4.56
C LYS A 27 -3.09 -9.42 -3.69
N ALA A 28 -4.38 -9.53 -3.40
CA ALA A 28 -5.09 -8.61 -2.53
C ALA A 28 -4.49 -8.59 -1.12
N GLN A 29 -4.17 -9.77 -0.58
CA GLN A 29 -3.53 -9.89 0.74
C GLN A 29 -2.12 -9.30 0.76
N ASP A 30 -1.31 -9.53 -0.29
CA ASP A 30 0.04 -8.96 -0.40
C ASP A 30 0.02 -7.43 -0.45
N PHE A 31 -0.91 -6.85 -1.22
CA PHE A 31 -1.13 -5.40 -1.24
C PHE A 31 -1.52 -4.86 0.15
N VAL A 32 -2.47 -5.51 0.82
CA VAL A 32 -2.92 -5.10 2.16
C VAL A 32 -1.77 -5.15 3.15
N ASN A 33 -0.96 -6.21 3.14
CA ASN A 33 0.18 -6.36 4.03
C ASN A 33 1.18 -5.21 3.84
N LYS A 34 1.66 -4.99 2.62
CA LYS A 34 2.65 -3.95 2.31
C LYS A 34 2.12 -2.54 2.57
N ALA A 35 0.87 -2.26 2.18
CA ALA A 35 0.26 -0.96 2.40
C ALA A 35 0.03 -0.66 3.89
N ALA A 36 -0.33 -1.66 4.69
CA ALA A 36 -0.51 -1.50 6.13
C ALA A 36 0.83 -1.31 6.85
N GLU A 37 1.84 -2.14 6.55
CA GLU A 37 3.18 -2.05 7.15
C GLU A 37 3.84 -0.70 6.84
N GLY A 38 3.83 -0.27 5.57
CA GLY A 38 4.35 1.04 5.16
C GLY A 38 3.59 2.19 5.80
N GLY A 39 2.26 2.15 5.78
CA GLY A 39 1.43 3.20 6.37
C GLY A 39 1.61 3.33 7.89
N ILE A 40 1.82 2.22 8.62
CA ILE A 40 2.17 2.25 10.06
C ILE A 40 3.56 2.88 10.24
N PHE A 41 4.54 2.49 9.42
CA PHE A 41 5.90 3.04 9.47
C PHE A 41 5.91 4.55 9.25
N GLU A 42 5.19 5.07 8.27
CA GLU A 42 5.11 6.49 7.96
C GLU A 42 4.48 7.29 9.11
N VAL A 43 3.46 6.75 9.77
CA VAL A 43 2.86 7.37 10.96
C VAL A 43 3.81 7.34 12.16
N GLU A 44 4.41 6.19 12.47
CA GLU A 44 5.24 6.04 13.66
C GLU A 44 6.58 6.78 13.55
N SER A 45 7.23 6.77 12.37
CA SER A 45 8.43 7.57 12.12
C SER A 45 8.15 9.07 12.26
N SER A 46 7.00 9.52 11.78
CA SER A 46 6.57 10.91 11.90
C SER A 46 6.30 11.32 13.34
N LYS A 47 5.67 10.46 14.15
CA LYS A 47 5.50 10.71 15.59
C LYS A 47 6.82 10.79 16.34
N ILE A 48 7.83 9.98 15.97
CA ILE A 48 9.15 9.99 16.60
C ILE A 48 9.84 11.34 16.40
N VAL A 49 9.71 11.97 15.22
CA VAL A 49 10.41 13.22 14.91
C VAL A 49 9.66 14.46 15.36
N GLN A 50 8.36 14.38 15.60
CA GLN A 50 7.59 15.51 16.12
C GLN A 50 8.22 16.09 17.38
N GLY A 51 8.52 17.39 17.37
CA GLY A 51 9.14 18.09 18.49
C GLY A 51 10.63 17.82 18.71
N LYS A 52 11.26 16.96 17.88
CA LYS A 52 12.71 16.68 17.93
C LYS A 52 13.47 17.36 16.79
N VAL A 53 12.82 17.51 15.64
CA VAL A 53 13.41 18.13 14.46
C VAL A 53 13.41 19.65 14.59
N LYS A 54 14.42 20.28 13.99
CA LYS A 54 14.60 21.73 14.05
C LYS A 54 14.03 22.43 12.83
N ASP A 55 13.99 21.71 11.70
CA ASP A 55 13.43 22.22 10.46
C ASP A 55 11.90 22.22 10.53
N GLN A 56 11.30 23.39 10.38
CA GLN A 56 9.85 23.54 10.42
C GLN A 56 9.17 22.82 9.25
N ALA A 57 9.77 22.79 8.07
CA ALA A 57 9.21 22.09 6.93
C ALA A 57 9.14 20.57 7.16
N VAL A 58 10.16 20.02 7.83
CA VAL A 58 10.18 18.61 8.24
C VAL A 58 9.09 18.32 9.28
N ASN A 59 8.91 19.23 10.25
CA ASN A 59 7.88 19.08 11.29
C ASN A 59 6.46 19.16 10.71
N ASP A 60 6.22 20.09 9.78
CA ASP A 60 4.93 20.26 9.10
C ASP A 60 4.61 19.03 8.22
N PHE A 61 5.63 18.51 7.53
CA PHE A 61 5.50 17.27 6.77
C PHE A 61 5.15 16.08 7.68
N ALA A 62 5.85 15.93 8.82
CA ALA A 62 5.57 14.86 9.77
C ALA A 62 4.13 14.93 10.31
N GLN A 63 3.62 16.12 10.61
CA GLN A 63 2.22 16.29 11.03
C GLN A 63 1.25 15.86 9.92
N LYS A 64 1.56 16.19 8.68
CA LYS A 64 0.76 15.78 7.53
C LYS A 64 0.75 14.26 7.35
N MET A 65 1.91 13.61 7.51
CA MET A 65 2.00 12.13 7.45
C MET A 65 1.12 11.46 8.49
N ILE A 66 1.16 11.93 9.73
CA ILE A 66 0.31 11.38 10.80
C ILE A 66 -1.18 11.48 10.43
N THR A 67 -1.59 12.61 9.87
CA THR A 67 -2.99 12.85 9.54
C THR A 67 -3.44 12.01 8.34
N ASP A 68 -2.73 12.11 7.22
CA ASP A 68 -3.15 11.53 5.95
C ASP A 68 -2.99 10.00 5.94
N HIS A 69 -1.83 9.50 6.43
CA HIS A 69 -1.62 8.06 6.54
C HIS A 69 -2.44 7.42 7.65
N GLY A 70 -2.72 8.15 8.74
CA GLY A 70 -3.66 7.70 9.77
C GLY A 70 -5.06 7.47 9.19
N ALA A 71 -5.55 8.39 8.37
CA ALA A 71 -6.84 8.25 7.69
C ALA A 71 -6.83 7.13 6.64
N ALA A 72 -5.76 7.02 5.85
CA ALA A 72 -5.60 5.96 4.85
C ALA A 72 -5.54 4.56 5.49
N ASN A 73 -4.81 4.41 6.60
CA ASN A 73 -4.71 3.16 7.34
C ASN A 73 -6.07 2.72 7.91
N ALA A 74 -6.84 3.66 8.47
CA ALA A 74 -8.19 3.36 8.95
C ALA A 74 -9.12 2.91 7.81
N LYS A 75 -9.02 3.53 6.63
CA LYS A 75 -9.79 3.15 5.45
C LYS A 75 -9.39 1.76 4.93
N LEU A 76 -8.07 1.49 4.85
CA LEU A 76 -7.56 0.18 4.44
C LEU A 76 -8.04 -0.93 5.39
N GLN A 77 -8.01 -0.67 6.70
CA GLN A 77 -8.49 -1.59 7.72
C GLN A 77 -9.98 -1.92 7.55
N SER A 78 -10.81 -0.91 7.26
CA SER A 78 -12.25 -1.12 6.98
C SER A 78 -12.45 -2.02 5.76
N ILE A 79 -11.76 -1.71 4.64
CA ILE A 79 -11.88 -2.49 3.39
C ILE A 79 -11.39 -3.93 3.61
N ALA A 80 -10.23 -4.12 4.25
CA ALA A 80 -9.69 -5.45 4.51
C ALA A 80 -10.66 -6.30 5.36
N GLY A 81 -11.27 -5.71 6.40
CA GLY A 81 -12.28 -6.38 7.21
C GLY A 81 -13.50 -6.81 6.41
N GLU A 82 -14.03 -5.95 5.55
CA GLU A 82 -15.16 -6.26 4.66
C GLU A 82 -14.80 -7.35 3.64
N GLN A 83 -13.57 -7.36 3.14
CA GLN A 83 -13.05 -8.34 2.20
C GLN A 83 -12.52 -9.64 2.86
N LYS A 84 -12.57 -9.72 4.21
CA LYS A 84 -12.04 -10.85 5.00
C LYS A 84 -10.54 -11.09 4.78
N LEU A 85 -9.77 -10.01 4.58
CA LEU A 85 -8.33 -10.01 4.49
C LEU A 85 -7.73 -9.68 5.85
N GLU A 86 -6.57 -10.23 6.13
CA GLU A 86 -5.85 -9.98 7.39
C GLU A 86 -5.07 -8.66 7.29
N ILE A 87 -5.08 -7.89 8.38
CA ILE A 87 -4.20 -6.73 8.56
C ILE A 87 -3.03 -7.16 9.44
N PRO A 88 -1.78 -6.95 9.02
CA PRO A 88 -0.62 -7.16 9.90
C PRO A 88 -0.77 -6.35 11.19
N ALA A 89 -0.62 -7.00 12.33
CA ALA A 89 -0.67 -6.33 13.64
C ALA A 89 0.59 -5.50 13.90
N GLU A 90 1.68 -5.79 13.20
CA GLU A 90 3.00 -5.19 13.40
C GLU A 90 3.69 -4.97 12.06
N MET A 91 4.61 -4.02 12.03
CA MET A 91 5.53 -3.81 10.92
C MET A 91 6.52 -4.96 10.79
N ASP A 92 7.10 -5.12 9.62
CA ASP A 92 8.21 -6.03 9.38
C ASP A 92 9.49 -5.64 10.17
N ALA A 93 10.48 -6.51 10.12
CA ALA A 93 11.72 -6.32 10.87
C ALA A 93 12.56 -5.15 10.37
N MET A 94 12.49 -4.83 9.08
CA MET A 94 13.22 -3.71 8.47
C MET A 94 12.67 -2.38 8.98
N HIS A 95 11.36 -2.14 8.86
CA HIS A 95 10.72 -0.94 9.37
C HIS A 95 10.92 -0.76 10.89
N LYS A 96 10.86 -1.85 11.67
CA LYS A 96 11.17 -1.78 13.11
C LYS A 96 12.60 -1.32 13.37
N SER A 97 13.58 -1.86 12.62
CA SER A 97 14.99 -1.46 12.72
C SER A 97 15.19 0.02 12.38
N ASP A 98 14.53 0.50 11.34
CA ASP A 98 14.60 1.89 10.91
C ASP A 98 14.02 2.86 11.95
N LEU A 99 12.91 2.49 12.60
CA LEU A 99 12.36 3.28 13.71
C LEU A 99 13.32 3.34 14.91
N GLU A 100 13.98 2.25 15.26
CA GLU A 100 14.98 2.25 16.34
C GLU A 100 16.20 3.11 15.97
N ALA A 101 16.67 3.05 14.74
CA ALA A 101 17.72 3.94 14.23
C ALA A 101 17.30 5.41 14.32
N LEU A 102 16.06 5.74 13.93
CA LEU A 102 15.53 7.11 14.01
C LEU A 102 15.37 7.60 15.46
N LYS A 103 14.94 6.75 16.38
CA LYS A 103 14.87 7.08 17.83
C LYS A 103 16.23 7.45 18.38
N SER A 104 17.29 6.80 17.89
CA SER A 104 18.67 6.95 18.33
C SER A 104 19.43 8.05 17.59
N ALA A 105 18.87 8.66 16.57
CA ALA A 105 19.49 9.66 15.69
C ALA A 105 19.62 11.03 16.38
N ASN A 106 20.54 11.14 17.33
CA ASN A 106 20.82 12.38 18.02
C ASN A 106 21.47 13.43 17.11
N GLY A 107 20.76 14.52 16.80
CA GLY A 107 21.28 15.64 16.01
C GLY A 107 21.20 15.48 14.49
N SER A 108 20.88 14.28 13.98
CA SER A 108 20.67 14.00 12.56
C SER A 108 19.26 13.47 12.27
N ALA A 109 18.32 13.64 13.18
CA ALA A 109 16.97 13.12 13.06
C ALA A 109 16.25 13.65 11.81
N ASP A 110 16.45 14.93 11.47
CA ASP A 110 15.88 15.58 10.29
C ASP A 110 16.31 14.84 9.01
N GLN A 111 17.63 14.69 8.81
CA GLN A 111 18.18 14.03 7.62
C GLN A 111 17.79 12.55 7.52
N SER A 112 17.86 11.83 8.65
CA SER A 112 17.48 10.42 8.71
C SER A 112 16.00 10.24 8.37
N TYR A 113 15.14 11.05 8.93
CA TYR A 113 13.69 11.02 8.66
C TYR A 113 13.39 11.35 7.20
N VAL A 114 13.99 12.42 6.67
CA VAL A 114 13.80 12.83 5.26
C VAL A 114 14.17 11.69 4.32
N LYS A 115 15.33 11.05 4.54
CA LYS A 115 15.77 9.92 3.71
C LYS A 115 14.79 8.73 3.81
N MET A 116 14.37 8.37 5.02
CA MET A 116 13.41 7.28 5.24
C MET A 116 12.07 7.56 4.53
N GLN A 117 11.60 8.80 4.60
CA GLN A 117 10.34 9.18 3.95
C GLN A 117 10.45 9.23 2.42
N GLN A 118 11.62 9.60 1.87
CA GLN A 118 11.84 9.50 0.42
C GLN A 118 11.74 8.06 -0.06
N ASP A 119 12.41 7.12 0.63
CA ASP A 119 12.41 5.71 0.26
C ASP A 119 11.00 5.11 0.43
N ALA A 120 10.35 5.36 1.57
CA ALA A 120 9.00 4.86 1.85
C ALA A 120 7.97 5.36 0.82
N HIS A 121 8.03 6.64 0.43
CA HIS A 121 7.10 7.18 -0.57
C HIS A 121 7.39 6.68 -1.99
N ALA A 122 8.65 6.42 -2.35
CA ALA A 122 8.98 5.80 -3.63
C ALA A 122 8.35 4.39 -3.73
N ASP A 123 8.46 3.59 -2.67
CA ASP A 123 7.88 2.25 -2.61
C ASP A 123 6.35 2.29 -2.55
N ALA A 124 5.77 3.18 -1.73
CA ALA A 124 4.32 3.34 -1.62
C ALA A 124 3.70 3.79 -2.96
N VAL A 125 4.26 4.79 -3.63
CA VAL A 125 3.77 5.26 -4.94
C VAL A 125 3.81 4.13 -5.96
N LYS A 126 4.90 3.35 -6.00
CA LYS A 126 5.00 2.20 -6.90
C LYS A 126 3.95 1.14 -6.59
N LEU A 127 3.83 0.72 -5.32
CA LEU A 127 2.87 -0.29 -4.87
C LEU A 127 1.42 0.11 -5.24
N PHE A 128 1.04 1.34 -4.91
CA PHE A 128 -0.30 1.84 -5.17
C PHE A 128 -0.57 2.07 -6.66
N GLN A 129 0.43 2.48 -7.43
CA GLN A 129 0.30 2.64 -8.89
C GLN A 129 0.08 1.29 -9.57
N ASP A 130 0.86 0.27 -9.21
CA ASP A 130 0.75 -1.08 -9.76
C ASP A 130 -0.62 -1.68 -9.41
N TYR A 131 -1.06 -1.55 -8.15
CA TYR A 131 -2.35 -2.10 -7.73
C TYR A 131 -3.55 -1.31 -8.29
N ALA A 132 -3.43 0.00 -8.49
CA ALA A 132 -4.44 0.82 -9.16
C ALA A 132 -4.64 0.42 -10.64
N ALA A 133 -3.59 -0.07 -11.30
CA ALA A 133 -3.63 -0.55 -12.67
C ALA A 133 -4.18 -1.98 -12.76
N ASP A 134 -3.59 -2.92 -12.02
CA ASP A 134 -3.76 -4.35 -12.20
C ASP A 134 -4.29 -5.10 -10.97
N GLY A 135 -4.77 -4.36 -9.95
CA GLY A 135 -5.35 -4.95 -8.73
C GLY A 135 -6.56 -5.82 -9.05
N ASP A 136 -6.66 -6.92 -8.35
CA ASP A 136 -7.63 -7.99 -8.56
C ASP A 136 -8.86 -7.91 -7.63
N ASN A 137 -8.81 -7.05 -6.60
CA ASN A 137 -9.94 -6.71 -5.74
C ASN A 137 -10.45 -5.30 -6.05
N ALA A 138 -11.72 -5.16 -6.38
CA ALA A 138 -12.28 -3.90 -6.89
C ALA A 138 -12.22 -2.76 -5.85
N GLU A 139 -12.51 -3.06 -4.57
CA GLU A 139 -12.51 -2.08 -3.49
C GLU A 139 -11.10 -1.61 -3.16
N LEU A 140 -10.13 -2.52 -3.09
CA LEU A 140 -8.73 -2.19 -2.88
C LEU A 140 -8.14 -1.44 -4.06
N LYS A 141 -8.53 -1.79 -5.29
CA LYS A 141 -8.15 -1.07 -6.51
C LYS A 141 -8.67 0.36 -6.49
N ALA A 142 -9.93 0.56 -6.11
CA ALA A 142 -10.51 1.89 -5.96
C ALA A 142 -9.81 2.69 -4.84
N PHE A 143 -9.48 2.04 -3.72
CA PHE A 143 -8.70 2.64 -2.64
C PHE A 143 -7.31 3.07 -3.13
N ALA A 144 -6.61 2.23 -3.87
CA ALA A 144 -5.31 2.56 -4.44
C ALA A 144 -5.39 3.75 -5.41
N GLN A 145 -6.39 3.78 -6.29
CA GLN A 145 -6.64 4.88 -7.22
C GLN A 145 -6.92 6.21 -6.50
N GLN A 146 -7.69 6.18 -5.41
CA GLN A 146 -8.03 7.37 -4.63
C GLN A 146 -6.86 7.89 -3.79
N THR A 147 -6.01 7.00 -3.28
CA THR A 147 -4.89 7.35 -2.40
C THR A 147 -3.65 7.78 -3.17
N LEU A 148 -3.41 7.22 -4.35
CA LEU A 148 -2.21 7.47 -5.17
C LEU A 148 -1.89 8.95 -5.42
N PRO A 149 -2.86 9.85 -5.72
CA PRO A 149 -2.56 11.27 -5.87
C PRO A 149 -1.97 11.91 -4.61
N THR A 150 -2.45 11.52 -3.42
CA THR A 150 -1.94 12.00 -2.15
C THR A 150 -0.50 11.52 -1.90
N LEU A 151 -0.21 10.24 -2.18
CA LEU A 151 1.14 9.69 -2.06
C LEU A 151 2.14 10.40 -2.99
N LYS A 152 1.76 10.69 -4.22
CA LYS A 152 2.59 11.45 -5.16
C LYS A 152 2.86 12.88 -4.67
N MET A 153 1.85 13.54 -4.11
CA MET A 153 2.02 14.87 -3.50
C MET A 153 2.99 14.81 -2.32
N HIS A 154 2.89 13.80 -1.47
CA HIS A 154 3.83 13.62 -0.35
C HIS A 154 5.25 13.37 -0.85
N GLN A 155 5.42 12.54 -1.89
CA GLN A 155 6.73 12.32 -2.51
C GLN A 155 7.34 13.62 -3.03
N GLU A 156 6.59 14.42 -3.76
CA GLU A 156 7.05 15.74 -4.23
C GLU A 156 7.44 16.67 -3.07
N MET A 157 6.66 16.65 -1.98
CA MET A 157 6.96 17.46 -0.80
C MET A 157 8.26 17.05 -0.14
N ILE A 158 8.47 15.75 0.09
CA ILE A 158 9.69 15.28 0.76
C ILE A 158 10.94 15.44 -0.12
N GLU A 159 10.81 15.28 -1.43
CA GLU A 159 11.89 15.57 -2.38
C GLU A 159 12.29 17.05 -2.38
N LYS A 160 11.31 17.94 -2.27
CA LYS A 160 11.56 19.39 -2.14
C LYS A 160 12.27 19.72 -0.83
N ILE A 161 11.85 19.14 0.29
CA ILE A 161 12.51 19.30 1.60
C ILE A 161 13.95 18.79 1.53
N ALA A 162 14.19 17.67 0.88
CA ALA A 162 15.52 17.10 0.75
C ALA A 162 16.49 17.93 -0.12
N SER A 163 15.95 18.75 -1.03
CA SER A 163 16.75 19.56 -1.97
C SER A 163 17.02 20.99 -1.48
N GLY A 164 16.36 21.44 -0.43
CA GLY A 164 16.39 22.81 0.04
C GLY A 164 17.23 23.18 1.15
#